data_431801a7646de6d1a7b87d3b0d810802
#
_entry.id   431801a7646de6d1a7b87d3b0d810802
#
_cell.length_a   1.000
_cell.length_b   1.000
_cell.length_c   1.000
_cell.angle_alpha   90.00
_cell.angle_beta   90.00
_cell.angle_gamma   90.00
#
_symmetry.space_group_name_H-M   'P 1'
#
loop_
_entity.id
_entity.type
_entity.pdbx_description
1 polymer ?
#
loop_
_entity_poly.entity_id
_entity_poly.type
_entity_poly.pdbx_seq_one_letter_code
_entity_poly.pdbx_strand_id
1 'polypeptide(L)'
;MPKVSVVIPAYNSLKYLPATMESVLRQTFNDFEVILVNDGSSDNTENWVSQIADPRVKLITQENQGLSGARNTGIAHASGKYIAFLDADDLWEPTKLEKQVLCLEENSEIGLVYTWVALIDENGNSTGRVFKNYAENDVWHQIIEHNIVESGSVAMVRRQCFETCGVFDRNLRSFVEDWDMWLRIASRYPFKVLKEPLVYYRQHSTSASRNWEAMEQSFRIVIEKAFASAPPKLHYLKGRSYGCAHLCLAWKPLQSRNKDYKKAMDFQRQALEYCPQLGFSKENIRLSLAIAAFEWFGSDGYSRVLKLLYGLRRRIQRFAR
;
A
#
# COMPACT_ATOMS: atom_id res chain seq x y z
N MET A 1 28.67 3.79 -1.60
CA MET A 1 27.26 4.22 -1.50
C MET A 1 26.43 2.96 -1.48
N PRO A 2 25.41 2.85 -0.60
CA PRO A 2 24.56 1.66 -0.54
C PRO A 2 23.80 1.45 -1.86
N LYS A 3 23.45 0.22 -2.15
CA LYS A 3 22.67 -0.13 -3.33
C LYS A 3 21.18 0.23 -3.17
N VAL A 4 20.63 0.07 -1.96
CA VAL A 4 19.24 0.36 -1.64
C VAL A 4 19.15 1.41 -0.54
N SER A 5 18.27 2.40 -0.70
CA SER A 5 17.80 3.26 0.39
C SER A 5 16.39 2.83 0.79
N VAL A 6 16.21 2.42 2.02
CA VAL A 6 14.90 2.10 2.62
C VAL A 6 14.37 3.34 3.30
N VAL A 7 13.26 3.89 2.82
CA VAL A 7 12.61 5.08 3.38
C VAL A 7 11.45 4.63 4.28
N ILE A 8 11.52 5.02 5.56
CA ILE A 8 10.48 4.71 6.56
C ILE A 8 9.91 6.02 7.09
N PRO A 9 8.73 6.47 6.60
CA PRO A 9 8.02 7.60 7.19
C PRO A 9 7.40 7.17 8.52
N ALA A 10 7.62 7.94 9.58
CA ALA A 10 7.15 7.64 10.93
C ALA A 10 6.42 8.85 11.54
N TYR A 11 5.17 8.66 11.96
CA TYR A 11 4.39 9.62 12.72
C TYR A 11 3.58 8.93 13.80
N ASN A 12 3.89 9.19 15.07
CA ASN A 12 3.25 8.54 16.23
C ASN A 12 3.17 7.01 16.09
N SER A 13 4.30 6.39 15.70
CA SER A 13 4.35 4.99 15.27
C SER A 13 5.08 4.05 16.25
N LEU A 14 5.46 4.52 17.43
CA LEU A 14 6.26 3.76 18.39
C LEU A 14 5.69 2.37 18.70
N LYS A 15 4.38 2.21 18.65
CA LYS A 15 3.73 0.91 18.91
C LYS A 15 4.18 -0.20 17.96
N TYR A 16 4.41 0.11 16.70
CA TYR A 16 4.70 -0.88 15.65
C TYR A 16 6.12 -0.77 15.08
N LEU A 17 6.68 0.42 15.12
CA LEU A 17 7.99 0.74 14.56
C LEU A 17 9.13 -0.20 15.00
N PRO A 18 9.20 -0.67 16.27
CA PRO A 18 10.23 -1.64 16.67
C PRO A 18 10.22 -2.93 15.85
N ALA A 19 9.04 -3.51 15.62
CA ALA A 19 8.92 -4.72 14.82
C ALA A 19 9.20 -4.45 13.33
N THR A 20 8.80 -3.28 12.81
CA THR A 20 9.11 -2.84 11.46
C THR A 20 10.62 -2.72 11.26
N MET A 21 11.33 -2.04 12.15
CA MET A 21 12.78 -1.90 12.10
C MET A 21 13.50 -3.25 12.20
N GLU A 22 13.06 -4.13 13.10
CA GLU A 22 13.62 -5.48 13.20
C GLU A 22 13.49 -6.23 11.85
N SER A 23 12.36 -6.12 11.15
CA SER A 23 12.14 -6.79 9.87
C SER A 23 13.06 -6.27 8.75
N VAL A 24 13.45 -4.99 8.81
CA VAL A 24 14.41 -4.39 7.87
C VAL A 24 15.84 -4.78 8.21
N LEU A 25 16.22 -4.70 9.47
CA LEU A 25 17.60 -4.99 9.89
C LEU A 25 17.96 -6.48 9.74
N ARG A 26 16.96 -7.36 9.66
CA ARG A 26 17.11 -8.80 9.37
C ARG A 26 17.08 -9.18 7.90
N GLN A 27 17.09 -8.21 6.97
CA GLN A 27 17.15 -8.54 5.55
C GLN A 27 18.44 -9.30 5.21
N THR A 28 18.35 -10.31 4.34
CA THR A 28 19.50 -11.11 3.83
C THR A 28 20.42 -10.28 2.96
N PHE A 29 19.90 -9.27 2.28
CA PHE A 29 20.66 -8.29 1.53
C PHE A 29 21.22 -7.22 2.46
N ASN A 30 22.54 -6.99 2.50
CA ASN A 30 23.19 -6.12 3.47
C ASN A 30 23.62 -4.75 2.95
N ASP A 31 23.67 -4.55 1.63
CA ASP A 31 24.12 -3.29 1.01
C ASP A 31 22.97 -2.27 0.91
N PHE A 32 22.48 -1.83 2.07
CA PHE A 32 21.41 -0.85 2.19
C PHE A 32 21.64 0.15 3.32
N GLU A 33 20.98 1.30 3.22
CA GLU A 33 20.76 2.26 4.29
C GLU A 33 19.27 2.36 4.63
N VAL A 34 18.95 2.76 5.84
CA VAL A 34 17.59 3.09 6.30
C VAL A 34 17.52 4.58 6.58
N ILE A 35 16.58 5.26 5.95
CA ILE A 35 16.27 6.66 6.19
C ILE A 35 14.92 6.70 6.88
N LEU A 36 14.93 6.80 8.19
CA LEU A 36 13.74 6.97 8.99
C LEU A 36 13.43 8.46 9.11
N VAL A 37 12.26 8.85 8.63
CA VAL A 37 11.79 10.23 8.67
C VAL A 37 10.73 10.36 9.75
N ASN A 38 11.12 10.98 10.88
CA ASN A 38 10.19 11.36 11.95
C ASN A 38 9.44 12.63 11.54
N ASP A 39 8.18 12.48 11.15
CA ASP A 39 7.33 13.54 10.62
C ASP A 39 6.58 14.30 11.74
N GLY A 40 7.33 14.78 12.74
CA GLY A 40 6.78 15.57 13.85
C GLY A 40 5.98 14.74 14.84
N SER A 41 6.44 13.54 15.20
CA SER A 41 5.80 12.70 16.22
C SER A 41 5.76 13.38 17.58
N SER A 42 4.65 13.21 18.29
CA SER A 42 4.46 13.64 19.69
C SER A 42 4.65 12.51 20.70
N ASP A 43 4.79 11.28 20.23
CA ASP A 43 5.13 10.12 21.04
C ASP A 43 6.67 9.98 21.20
N ASN A 44 7.13 8.92 21.84
CA ASN A 44 8.57 8.70 22.08
C ASN A 44 9.32 8.11 20.86
N THR A 45 8.79 8.23 19.65
CA THR A 45 9.38 7.66 18.42
C THR A 45 10.83 8.15 18.22
N GLU A 46 11.08 9.45 18.32
CA GLU A 46 12.40 10.03 18.07
C GLU A 46 13.47 9.50 19.06
N ASN A 47 13.13 9.52 20.35
CA ASN A 47 14.06 9.00 21.39
C ASN A 47 14.33 7.51 21.21
N TRP A 48 13.34 6.73 20.78
CA TRP A 48 13.53 5.31 20.55
C TRP A 48 14.46 5.06 19.36
N VAL A 49 14.26 5.78 18.24
CA VAL A 49 15.11 5.64 17.05
C VAL A 49 16.54 6.06 17.30
N SER A 50 16.76 7.14 18.09
CA SER A 50 18.10 7.63 18.41
C SER A 50 18.96 6.63 19.21
N GLN A 51 18.33 5.62 19.81
CA GLN A 51 19.01 4.54 20.54
C GLN A 51 19.43 3.36 19.64
N ILE A 52 19.04 3.36 18.35
CA ILE A 52 19.42 2.30 17.41
C ILE A 52 20.88 2.47 17.03
N ALA A 53 21.74 1.54 17.47
CA ALA A 53 23.19 1.61 17.24
C ALA A 53 23.63 1.03 15.87
N ASP A 54 22.72 0.77 14.93
CA ASP A 54 23.08 0.26 13.61
C ASP A 54 23.53 1.41 12.68
N PRO A 55 24.77 1.38 12.14
CA PRO A 55 25.32 2.48 11.34
C PRO A 55 24.59 2.68 10.01
N ARG A 56 23.75 1.74 9.57
CA ARG A 56 22.94 1.87 8.38
C ARG A 56 21.71 2.76 8.59
N VAL A 57 21.34 3.05 9.85
CA VAL A 57 20.11 3.80 10.20
C VAL A 57 20.43 5.28 10.35
N LYS A 58 19.70 6.10 9.59
CA LYS A 58 19.76 7.57 9.69
C LYS A 58 18.38 8.08 10.09
N LEU A 59 18.33 8.87 11.16
CA LEU A 59 17.13 9.58 11.60
C LEU A 59 17.11 11.00 11.02
N ILE A 60 15.99 11.38 10.45
CA ILE A 60 15.70 12.75 10.01
C ILE A 60 14.42 13.19 10.70
N THR A 61 14.48 14.28 11.45
CA THR A 61 13.30 14.86 12.10
C THR A 61 12.85 16.12 11.36
N GLN A 62 11.55 16.24 11.12
CA GLN A 62 10.93 17.41 10.49
C GLN A 62 9.61 17.76 11.16
N GLU A 63 9.10 18.96 10.92
CA GLU A 63 7.70 19.29 11.20
C GLU A 63 6.77 18.46 10.33
N ASN A 64 5.55 18.16 10.84
CA ASN A 64 4.61 17.28 10.14
C ASN A 64 4.21 17.84 8.76
N GLN A 65 4.57 17.12 7.71
CA GLN A 65 4.26 17.41 6.31
C GLN A 65 3.35 16.35 5.67
N GLY A 66 2.92 15.37 6.46
CA GLY A 66 2.15 14.20 6.01
C GLY A 66 3.00 13.18 5.27
N LEU A 67 2.38 12.04 4.96
CA LEU A 67 3.06 10.86 4.40
C LEU A 67 3.84 11.17 3.11
N SER A 68 3.22 11.92 2.17
CA SER A 68 3.89 12.36 0.94
C SER A 68 5.13 13.20 1.22
N GLY A 69 5.02 14.16 2.18
CA GLY A 69 6.14 15.01 2.58
C GLY A 69 7.28 14.21 3.19
N ALA A 70 6.97 13.29 4.12
CA ALA A 70 7.96 12.44 4.76
C ALA A 70 8.67 11.51 3.76
N ARG A 71 7.93 10.88 2.82
CA ARG A 71 8.55 10.09 1.75
C ARG A 71 9.45 10.93 0.85
N ASN A 72 9.04 12.15 0.51
CA ASN A 72 9.87 13.05 -0.30
C ASN A 72 11.16 13.46 0.41
N THR A 73 11.10 13.73 1.70
CA THR A 73 12.30 13.97 2.52
C THR A 73 13.20 12.75 2.52
N GLY A 74 12.65 11.54 2.66
CA GLY A 74 13.41 10.31 2.55
C GLY A 74 14.07 10.13 1.19
N ILE A 75 13.37 10.41 0.08
CA ILE A 75 13.93 10.37 -1.29
C ILE A 75 15.09 11.36 -1.44
N ALA A 76 14.95 12.57 -0.91
CA ALA A 76 15.97 13.61 -1.02
C ALA A 76 17.28 13.24 -0.28
N HIS A 77 17.20 12.47 0.80
CA HIS A 77 18.35 12.00 1.57
C HIS A 77 18.85 10.61 1.14
N ALA A 78 18.12 9.93 0.27
CA ALA A 78 18.50 8.62 -0.25
C ALA A 78 19.75 8.70 -1.11
N SER A 79 20.70 7.78 -0.93
CA SER A 79 21.93 7.68 -1.74
C SER A 79 22.00 6.40 -2.60
N GLY A 80 21.10 5.43 -2.37
CA GLY A 80 21.03 4.15 -3.08
C GLY A 80 20.59 4.26 -4.55
N LYS A 81 21.00 3.31 -5.38
CA LYS A 81 20.54 3.15 -6.76
C LYS A 81 19.03 2.85 -6.83
N TYR A 82 18.53 2.15 -5.82
CA TYR A 82 17.13 1.79 -5.66
C TYR A 82 16.57 2.42 -4.39
N ILE A 83 15.29 2.78 -4.42
CA ILE A 83 14.56 3.31 -3.27
C ILE A 83 13.39 2.37 -2.99
N ALA A 84 13.33 1.85 -1.77
CA ALA A 84 12.22 1.05 -1.27
C ALA A 84 11.52 1.81 -0.13
N PHE A 85 10.20 1.67 -0.05
CA PHE A 85 9.41 2.30 1.01
C PHE A 85 8.88 1.24 1.96
N LEU A 86 8.78 1.59 3.23
CA LEU A 86 8.16 0.75 4.24
C LEU A 86 7.40 1.63 5.23
N ASP A 87 6.10 1.43 5.33
CA ASP A 87 5.28 2.12 6.32
C ASP A 87 5.61 1.60 7.73
N ALA A 88 5.60 2.48 8.72
CA ALA A 88 6.14 2.22 10.06
C ALA A 88 5.36 1.19 10.89
N ASP A 89 4.31 0.59 10.31
CA ASP A 89 3.44 -0.43 10.91
C ASP A 89 3.45 -1.76 10.14
N ASP A 90 4.11 -1.82 8.97
CA ASP A 90 4.24 -3.02 8.15
C ASP A 90 5.51 -3.82 8.46
N LEU A 91 5.57 -5.05 7.96
CA LEU A 91 6.74 -5.92 8.11
C LEU A 91 7.20 -6.46 6.76
N TRP A 92 8.51 -6.70 6.64
CA TRP A 92 9.10 -7.34 5.47
C TRP A 92 9.57 -8.77 5.75
N GLU A 93 9.42 -9.62 4.75
CA GLU A 93 10.06 -10.93 4.69
C GLU A 93 11.58 -10.77 4.53
N PRO A 94 12.41 -11.60 5.18
CA PRO A 94 13.87 -11.43 5.18
C PRO A 94 14.53 -11.38 3.80
N THR A 95 13.95 -12.02 2.79
CA THR A 95 14.52 -12.10 1.42
C THR A 95 14.00 -11.03 0.46
N LYS A 96 13.17 -10.08 0.94
CA LYS A 96 12.50 -9.09 0.07
C LYS A 96 13.49 -8.22 -0.70
N LEU A 97 14.44 -7.59 -0.02
CA LEU A 97 15.40 -6.69 -0.68
C LEU A 97 16.27 -7.45 -1.69
N GLU A 98 16.77 -8.63 -1.31
CA GLU A 98 17.59 -9.46 -2.19
C GLU A 98 16.88 -9.81 -3.49
N LYS A 99 15.65 -10.32 -3.40
CA LYS A 99 14.85 -10.71 -4.57
C LYS A 99 14.49 -9.51 -5.46
N GLN A 100 14.17 -8.37 -4.87
CA GLN A 100 13.83 -7.19 -5.64
C GLN A 100 15.05 -6.56 -6.31
N VAL A 101 16.20 -6.54 -5.63
CA VAL A 101 17.46 -6.08 -6.21
C VAL A 101 17.86 -6.96 -7.38
N LEU A 102 17.84 -8.29 -7.21
CA LEU A 102 18.17 -9.23 -8.28
C LEU A 102 17.26 -9.01 -9.51
N CYS A 103 15.95 -8.90 -9.28
CA CYS A 103 15.00 -8.64 -10.36
C CYS A 103 15.31 -7.35 -11.13
N LEU A 104 15.65 -6.26 -10.44
CA LEU A 104 16.02 -4.99 -11.08
C LEU A 104 17.39 -5.03 -11.76
N GLU A 105 18.36 -5.79 -11.25
CA GLU A 105 19.66 -5.92 -11.89
C GLU A 105 19.58 -6.72 -13.20
N GLU A 106 18.75 -7.77 -13.22
CA GLU A 106 18.54 -8.60 -14.42
C GLU A 106 17.70 -7.91 -15.51
N ASN A 107 16.91 -6.87 -15.15
CA ASN A 107 15.96 -6.21 -16.06
C ASN A 107 16.19 -4.69 -16.01
N SER A 108 17.11 -4.19 -16.82
CA SER A 108 17.56 -2.78 -16.77
C SER A 108 16.48 -1.76 -17.13
N GLU A 109 15.49 -2.13 -17.93
CA GLU A 109 14.37 -1.30 -18.38
C GLU A 109 13.28 -1.14 -17.32
N ILE A 110 13.17 -2.09 -16.35
CA ILE A 110 12.12 -2.06 -15.31
C ILE A 110 12.36 -0.89 -14.36
N GLY A 111 11.34 -0.02 -14.21
CA GLY A 111 11.39 1.12 -13.30
C GLY A 111 10.97 0.78 -11.87
N LEU A 112 10.01 -0.14 -11.72
CA LEU A 112 9.46 -0.54 -10.44
C LEU A 112 9.25 -2.05 -10.37
N VAL A 113 9.69 -2.66 -9.27
CA VAL A 113 9.34 -4.04 -8.91
C VAL A 113 8.49 -4.04 -7.64
N TYR A 114 7.40 -4.80 -7.67
CA TYR A 114 6.51 -4.97 -6.52
C TYR A 114 6.28 -6.45 -6.19
N THR A 115 5.68 -6.72 -5.03
CA THR A 115 5.44 -8.08 -4.54
C THR A 115 3.97 -8.29 -4.22
N TRP A 116 3.55 -9.52 -4.01
CA TRP A 116 2.29 -9.76 -3.32
C TRP A 116 2.37 -9.30 -1.87
N VAL A 117 1.20 -9.07 -1.25
CA VAL A 117 1.11 -8.63 0.14
C VAL A 117 0.19 -9.53 0.94
N ALA A 118 0.68 -10.03 2.09
CA ALA A 118 -0.12 -10.76 3.06
C ALA A 118 -0.70 -9.79 4.10
N LEU A 119 -1.94 -10.02 4.54
CA LEU A 119 -2.55 -9.22 5.59
C LEU A 119 -2.31 -9.84 6.95
N ILE A 120 -1.91 -9.02 7.90
CA ILE A 120 -1.79 -9.35 9.33
C ILE A 120 -2.72 -8.48 10.17
N ASP A 121 -3.13 -8.97 11.34
CA ASP A 121 -3.88 -8.21 12.32
C ASP A 121 -2.96 -7.28 13.13
N GLU A 122 -3.52 -6.49 14.05
CA GLU A 122 -2.76 -5.57 14.89
C GLU A 122 -1.68 -6.25 15.75
N ASN A 123 -1.83 -7.54 16.04
CA ASN A 123 -0.88 -8.34 16.82
C ASN A 123 0.16 -9.08 15.95
N GLY A 124 0.13 -8.87 14.63
CA GLY A 124 1.03 -9.55 13.70
C GLY A 124 0.59 -10.95 13.27
N ASN A 125 -0.61 -11.40 13.65
CA ASN A 125 -1.12 -12.70 13.24
C ASN A 125 -1.64 -12.67 11.80
N SER A 126 -1.32 -13.69 11.00
CA SER A 126 -1.84 -13.80 9.64
C SER A 126 -3.38 -13.88 9.62
N THR A 127 -4.00 -13.09 8.77
CA THR A 127 -5.46 -13.18 8.48
C THR A 127 -5.77 -14.27 7.46
N GLY A 128 -4.75 -14.87 6.83
CA GLY A 128 -4.90 -15.81 5.71
C GLY A 128 -5.31 -15.14 4.38
N ARG A 129 -5.30 -13.79 4.30
CA ARG A 129 -5.52 -13.07 3.04
C ARG A 129 -4.20 -12.66 2.43
N VAL A 130 -4.09 -12.89 1.12
CA VAL A 130 -2.97 -12.40 0.30
C VAL A 130 -3.56 -11.68 -0.89
N PHE A 131 -3.18 -10.43 -1.08
CA PHE A 131 -3.44 -9.72 -2.32
C PHE A 131 -2.42 -10.17 -3.37
N LYS A 132 -2.93 -10.62 -4.50
CA LYS A 132 -2.14 -11.18 -5.59
C LYS A 132 -2.45 -10.40 -6.84
N ASN A 133 -1.49 -9.69 -7.35
CA ASN A 133 -1.55 -9.09 -8.66
C ASN A 133 -0.52 -9.75 -9.58
N TYR A 134 -0.80 -9.81 -10.86
CA TYR A 134 0.02 -10.50 -11.84
C TYR A 134 0.43 -9.57 -12.99
N ALA A 135 0.05 -8.28 -12.93
CA ALA A 135 0.37 -7.32 -13.96
C ALA A 135 1.87 -7.03 -13.99
N GLU A 136 2.47 -7.16 -15.15
CA GLU A 136 3.89 -6.88 -15.38
C GLU A 136 4.13 -6.37 -16.80
N ASN A 137 5.28 -5.76 -17.03
CA ASN A 137 5.70 -5.06 -18.24
C ASN A 137 4.93 -3.74 -18.43
N ASP A 138 4.24 -3.51 -19.51
CA ASP A 138 3.36 -2.34 -19.70
C ASP A 138 2.07 -2.52 -18.90
N VAL A 139 2.04 -1.91 -17.73
CA VAL A 139 0.92 -2.02 -16.79
C VAL A 139 0.00 -0.78 -16.82
N TRP A 140 0.25 0.15 -17.74
CA TRP A 140 -0.50 1.42 -17.77
C TRP A 140 -2.02 1.21 -17.84
N HIS A 141 -2.46 0.25 -18.65
CA HIS A 141 -3.87 -0.11 -18.79
C HIS A 141 -4.47 -0.64 -17.48
N GLN A 142 -3.75 -1.49 -16.75
CA GLN A 142 -4.24 -2.09 -15.51
C GLN A 142 -4.20 -1.10 -14.34
N ILE A 143 -3.10 -0.35 -14.22
CA ILE A 143 -2.90 0.54 -13.07
C ILE A 143 -3.81 1.78 -13.13
N ILE A 144 -4.27 2.20 -14.32
CA ILE A 144 -5.22 3.32 -14.45
C ILE A 144 -6.62 2.93 -13.97
N GLU A 145 -6.97 1.64 -13.96
CA GLU A 145 -8.23 1.15 -13.40
C GLU A 145 -8.22 1.12 -11.88
N HIS A 146 -7.13 0.65 -11.28
CA HIS A 146 -6.95 0.55 -9.82
C HIS A 146 -5.46 0.39 -9.45
N ASN A 147 -5.12 0.65 -8.19
CA ASN A 147 -3.76 0.46 -7.69
C ASN A 147 -3.39 -1.03 -7.66
N ILE A 148 -2.63 -1.50 -8.64
CA ILE A 148 -2.14 -2.89 -8.73
C ILE A 148 -0.99 -3.18 -7.76
N VAL A 149 -0.34 -2.15 -7.22
CA VAL A 149 0.79 -2.26 -6.29
C VAL A 149 0.31 -2.43 -4.84
N GLU A 150 -0.93 -2.00 -4.55
CA GLU A 150 -1.66 -2.19 -3.28
C GLU A 150 -1.16 -1.31 -2.11
N SER A 151 0.15 -1.16 -1.89
CA SER A 151 0.75 -0.42 -0.78
C SER A 151 2.13 0.11 -1.15
N GLY A 152 2.51 1.26 -0.59
CA GLY A 152 3.87 1.79 -0.71
C GLY A 152 4.94 0.80 -0.25
N SER A 153 4.64 0.01 0.80
CA SER A 153 5.59 -0.94 1.42
C SER A 153 6.07 -2.08 0.50
N VAL A 154 5.38 -2.34 -0.62
CA VAL A 154 5.75 -3.44 -1.53
C VAL A 154 6.69 -3.03 -2.64
N ALA A 155 6.76 -1.73 -2.96
CA ALA A 155 7.51 -1.22 -4.09
C ALA A 155 9.01 -1.06 -3.81
N MET A 156 9.83 -1.40 -4.81
CA MET A 156 11.20 -0.92 -4.96
C MET A 156 11.33 -0.26 -6.33
N VAL A 157 11.87 0.94 -6.36
CA VAL A 157 11.88 1.83 -7.53
C VAL A 157 13.31 2.23 -7.86
N ARG A 158 13.66 2.30 -9.15
CA ARG A 158 14.91 2.94 -9.56
C ARG A 158 14.89 4.42 -9.22
N ARG A 159 15.95 4.94 -8.60
CA ARG A 159 16.08 6.38 -8.30
C ARG A 159 15.77 7.26 -9.50
N GLN A 160 16.25 6.89 -10.68
CA GLN A 160 16.03 7.61 -11.94
C GLN A 160 14.54 7.86 -12.22
N CYS A 161 13.62 6.99 -11.76
CA CYS A 161 12.20 7.20 -11.93
C CYS A 161 11.70 8.45 -11.17
N PHE A 162 12.27 8.76 -10.01
CA PHE A 162 11.93 9.98 -9.27
C PHE A 162 12.50 11.23 -9.92
N GLU A 163 13.65 11.12 -10.58
CA GLU A 163 14.25 12.22 -11.35
C GLU A 163 13.41 12.57 -12.59
N THR A 164 12.83 11.57 -13.24
CA THR A 164 12.07 11.73 -14.49
C THR A 164 10.57 11.93 -14.31
N CYS A 165 9.98 11.33 -13.27
CA CYS A 165 8.53 11.37 -12.99
C CYS A 165 8.18 12.31 -11.82
N GLY A 166 9.20 12.91 -11.17
CA GLY A 166 9.02 13.71 -9.95
C GLY A 166 8.79 12.83 -8.71
N VAL A 167 8.47 13.47 -7.60
CA VAL A 167 8.27 12.86 -6.29
C VAL A 167 6.78 12.81 -5.90
N PHE A 168 6.44 12.33 -4.70
CA PHE A 168 5.04 12.24 -4.24
C PHE A 168 4.37 13.61 -4.19
N ASP A 169 3.09 13.67 -4.61
CA ASP A 169 2.31 14.90 -4.59
C ASP A 169 1.91 15.26 -3.16
N ARG A 170 2.38 16.40 -2.65
CA ARG A 170 2.11 16.87 -1.29
C ARG A 170 0.65 17.26 -1.04
N ASN A 171 -0.12 17.50 -2.09
CA ASN A 171 -1.56 17.76 -1.96
C ASN A 171 -2.34 16.49 -1.64
N LEU A 172 -1.77 15.31 -1.91
CA LEU A 172 -2.26 14.00 -1.50
C LEU A 172 -1.56 13.59 -0.19
N ARG A 173 -1.98 14.18 0.93
CA ARG A 173 -1.23 14.09 2.20
C ARG A 173 -1.09 12.68 2.76
N SER A 174 -2.10 11.83 2.62
CA SER A 174 -2.12 10.52 3.29
C SER A 174 -3.04 9.49 2.63
N PHE A 175 -3.44 9.66 1.38
CA PHE A 175 -4.33 8.68 0.72
C PHE A 175 -4.05 8.65 -0.76
N VAL A 176 -3.82 7.45 -1.26
CA VAL A 176 -3.60 7.13 -2.68
C VAL A 176 -2.48 7.95 -3.35
N GLU A 177 -1.60 8.56 -2.56
CA GLU A 177 -0.41 9.27 -3.03
C GLU A 177 0.58 8.32 -3.70
N ASP A 178 0.59 7.07 -3.25
CA ASP A 178 1.35 5.98 -3.83
C ASP A 178 0.80 5.64 -5.23
N TRP A 179 -0.51 5.53 -5.38
CA TRP A 179 -1.13 5.27 -6.67
C TRP A 179 -0.85 6.37 -7.68
N ASP A 180 -0.92 7.66 -7.30
CA ASP A 180 -0.51 8.78 -8.16
C ASP A 180 0.95 8.62 -8.62
N MET A 181 1.84 8.27 -7.70
CA MET A 181 3.26 8.09 -8.04
C MET A 181 3.46 6.91 -8.98
N TRP A 182 2.81 5.78 -8.71
CA TRP A 182 2.92 4.59 -9.55
C TRP A 182 2.32 4.80 -10.94
N LEU A 183 1.24 5.54 -11.07
CA LEU A 183 0.66 5.95 -12.36
C LEU A 183 1.67 6.75 -13.18
N ARG A 184 2.35 7.72 -12.58
CA ARG A 184 3.36 8.53 -13.28
C ARG A 184 4.58 7.70 -13.70
N ILE A 185 5.01 6.75 -12.88
CA ILE A 185 6.11 5.84 -13.24
C ILE A 185 5.65 4.88 -14.35
N ALA A 186 4.47 4.27 -14.23
CA ALA A 186 3.94 3.33 -15.22
C ALA A 186 3.72 3.94 -16.61
N SER A 187 3.53 5.27 -16.69
CA SER A 187 3.42 5.95 -17.98
C SER A 187 4.75 6.01 -18.76
N ARG A 188 5.87 5.66 -18.13
CA ARG A 188 7.23 5.78 -18.70
C ARG A 188 8.07 4.53 -18.60
N TYR A 189 7.80 3.69 -17.59
CA TYR A 189 8.63 2.54 -17.27
C TYR A 189 7.77 1.29 -17.07
N PRO A 190 8.20 0.14 -17.57
CA PRO A 190 7.54 -1.14 -17.28
C PRO A 190 7.77 -1.55 -15.81
N PHE A 191 6.85 -2.36 -15.31
CA PHE A 191 6.88 -2.92 -13.96
C PHE A 191 7.15 -4.42 -13.99
N LYS A 192 7.63 -4.95 -12.86
CA LYS A 192 7.78 -6.39 -12.63
C LYS A 192 7.12 -6.78 -11.31
N VAL A 193 6.60 -8.01 -11.24
CA VAL A 193 6.01 -8.54 -10.02
C VAL A 193 6.75 -9.79 -9.54
N LEU A 194 7.15 -9.80 -8.27
CA LEU A 194 7.56 -11.01 -7.57
C LEU A 194 6.30 -11.67 -7.01
N LYS A 195 5.96 -12.85 -7.52
CA LYS A 195 4.71 -13.58 -7.20
C LYS A 195 4.79 -14.29 -5.85
N GLU A 196 5.32 -13.59 -4.85
CA GLU A 196 5.50 -14.03 -3.48
C GLU A 196 5.03 -12.94 -2.50
N PRO A 197 4.39 -13.32 -1.36
CA PRO A 197 3.99 -12.35 -0.33
C PRO A 197 5.21 -11.99 0.54
N LEU A 198 5.97 -10.98 0.09
CA LEU A 198 7.19 -10.53 0.77
C LEU A 198 6.96 -9.33 1.70
N VAL A 199 5.70 -8.89 1.83
CA VAL A 199 5.27 -7.82 2.72
C VAL A 199 4.07 -8.28 3.53
N TYR A 200 4.06 -7.95 4.81
CA TYR A 200 2.95 -8.16 5.73
C TYR A 200 2.32 -6.81 6.08
N TYR A 201 1.19 -6.53 5.43
CA TYR A 201 0.42 -5.30 5.66
C TYR A 201 -0.43 -5.41 6.92
N ARG A 202 -0.22 -4.52 7.88
CA ARG A 202 -0.90 -4.54 9.17
C ARG A 202 -2.22 -3.79 9.12
N GLN A 203 -3.26 -4.45 9.61
CA GLN A 203 -4.58 -3.85 9.76
C GLN A 203 -4.84 -3.52 11.23
N HIS A 204 -4.97 -2.23 11.57
CA HIS A 204 -5.27 -1.77 12.93
C HIS A 204 -6.26 -0.60 12.95
N SER A 205 -6.75 -0.26 14.15
CA SER A 205 -7.84 0.72 14.31
C SER A 205 -7.45 2.16 14.00
N THR A 206 -6.16 2.48 14.02
CA THR A 206 -5.62 3.84 13.78
C THR A 206 -5.00 4.02 12.40
N SER A 207 -5.13 3.02 11.50
CA SER A 207 -4.61 3.13 10.12
C SER A 207 -5.24 4.33 9.40
N ALA A 208 -4.41 5.13 8.73
CA ALA A 208 -4.83 6.31 7.96
C ALA A 208 -5.93 5.97 6.95
N SER A 209 -5.86 4.82 6.28
CA SER A 209 -6.83 4.34 5.29
C SER A 209 -8.28 4.17 5.79
N ARG A 210 -8.59 4.55 7.04
CA ARG A 210 -9.96 4.55 7.59
C ARG A 210 -10.72 5.87 7.41
N ASN A 211 -10.02 6.97 7.09
CA ASN A 211 -10.68 8.23 6.74
C ASN A 211 -11.16 8.17 5.29
N TRP A 212 -12.30 7.52 5.08
CA TRP A 212 -12.84 7.27 3.74
C TRP A 212 -13.32 8.55 3.03
N GLU A 213 -13.72 9.60 3.75
CA GLU A 213 -14.15 10.88 3.15
C GLU A 213 -12.98 11.60 2.46
N ALA A 214 -11.87 11.74 3.17
CA ALA A 214 -10.66 12.32 2.59
C ALA A 214 -10.08 11.41 1.48
N MET A 215 -10.21 10.09 1.62
CA MET A 215 -9.78 9.13 0.61
C MET A 215 -10.61 9.22 -0.68
N GLU A 216 -11.94 9.41 -0.59
CA GLU A 216 -12.81 9.62 -1.75
C GLU A 216 -12.37 10.84 -2.57
N GLN A 217 -12.10 11.97 -1.89
CA GLN A 217 -11.61 13.18 -2.53
C GLN A 217 -10.24 12.95 -3.21
N SER A 218 -9.34 12.24 -2.54
CA SER A 218 -8.02 11.92 -3.10
C SER A 218 -8.13 11.00 -4.32
N PHE A 219 -9.00 9.99 -4.30
CA PHE A 219 -9.27 9.16 -5.48
C PHE A 219 -9.72 10.00 -6.68
N ARG A 220 -10.65 10.94 -6.46
CA ARG A 220 -11.11 11.84 -7.52
C ARG A 220 -9.95 12.64 -8.12
N ILE A 221 -9.11 13.25 -7.29
CA ILE A 221 -7.95 14.04 -7.76
C ILE A 221 -7.00 13.16 -8.59
N VAL A 222 -6.67 11.96 -8.12
CA VAL A 222 -5.74 11.06 -8.81
C VAL A 222 -6.33 10.59 -10.15
N ILE A 223 -7.62 10.20 -10.18
CA ILE A 223 -8.28 9.74 -11.39
C ILE A 223 -8.33 10.88 -12.42
N GLU A 224 -8.78 12.08 -12.04
CA GLU A 224 -8.83 13.21 -12.97
C GLU A 224 -7.43 13.55 -13.53
N LYS A 225 -6.41 13.59 -12.67
CA LYS A 225 -5.03 13.85 -13.06
C LYS A 225 -4.48 12.77 -14.00
N ALA A 226 -4.75 11.50 -13.72
CA ALA A 226 -4.32 10.39 -14.56
C ALA A 226 -4.97 10.45 -15.96
N PHE A 227 -6.29 10.67 -16.03
CA PHE A 227 -7.00 10.74 -17.30
C PHE A 227 -6.76 12.03 -18.08
N ALA A 228 -6.35 13.12 -17.45
CA ALA A 228 -5.89 14.33 -18.15
C ALA A 228 -4.59 14.09 -18.94
N SER A 229 -3.75 13.15 -18.51
CA SER A 229 -2.50 12.79 -19.18
C SER A 229 -2.56 11.48 -19.98
N ALA A 230 -3.62 10.70 -19.81
CA ALA A 230 -3.78 9.41 -20.47
C ALA A 230 -4.04 9.54 -21.99
N PRO A 231 -3.53 8.61 -22.81
CA PRO A 231 -3.87 8.53 -24.21
C PRO A 231 -5.41 8.43 -24.41
N PRO A 232 -6.00 9.11 -25.43
CA PRO A 232 -7.45 9.09 -25.66
C PRO A 232 -8.05 7.68 -25.75
N LYS A 233 -7.30 6.73 -26.26
CA LYS A 233 -7.68 5.30 -26.35
C LYS A 233 -7.97 4.63 -25.00
N LEU A 234 -7.58 5.23 -23.88
CA LEU A 234 -7.82 4.70 -22.52
C LEU A 234 -8.96 5.44 -21.80
N HIS A 235 -9.52 6.51 -22.36
CA HIS A 235 -10.54 7.30 -21.68
C HIS A 235 -11.82 6.52 -21.37
N TYR A 236 -12.11 5.45 -22.11
CA TYR A 236 -13.23 4.55 -21.81
C TYR A 236 -13.11 3.83 -20.45
N LEU A 237 -11.90 3.76 -19.89
CA LEU A 237 -11.65 3.16 -18.57
C LEU A 237 -12.01 4.09 -17.40
N LYS A 238 -12.26 5.40 -17.65
CA LYS A 238 -12.48 6.37 -16.58
C LYS A 238 -13.64 5.99 -15.66
N GLY A 239 -14.77 5.56 -16.23
CA GLY A 239 -15.90 5.05 -15.43
C GLY A 239 -15.53 3.83 -14.60
N ARG A 240 -14.72 2.91 -15.15
CA ARG A 240 -14.26 1.72 -14.44
C ARG A 240 -13.30 2.08 -13.31
N SER A 241 -12.41 3.05 -13.50
CA SER A 241 -11.51 3.56 -12.46
C SER A 241 -12.30 4.13 -11.26
N TYR A 242 -13.31 4.96 -11.53
CA TYR A 242 -14.22 5.44 -10.48
C TYR A 242 -14.98 4.29 -9.80
N GLY A 243 -15.50 3.34 -10.57
CA GLY A 243 -16.18 2.17 -10.02
C GLY A 243 -15.29 1.34 -9.09
N CYS A 244 -14.05 1.07 -9.48
CA CYS A 244 -13.07 0.36 -8.64
C CYS A 244 -12.72 1.14 -7.37
N ALA A 245 -12.54 2.47 -7.46
CA ALA A 245 -12.30 3.33 -6.31
C ALA A 245 -13.46 3.27 -5.31
N HIS A 246 -14.71 3.34 -5.78
CA HIS A 246 -15.89 3.25 -4.93
C HIS A 246 -16.08 1.85 -4.31
N LEU A 247 -15.73 0.76 -5.01
CA LEU A 247 -15.69 -0.58 -4.39
C LEU A 247 -14.64 -0.67 -3.28
N CYS A 248 -13.46 -0.04 -3.47
CA CYS A 248 -12.45 0.05 -2.41
C CYS A 248 -12.98 0.84 -1.20
N LEU A 249 -13.61 1.99 -1.44
CA LEU A 249 -14.21 2.82 -0.39
C LEU A 249 -15.32 2.08 0.36
N ALA A 250 -16.13 1.26 -0.31
CA ALA A 250 -17.23 0.53 0.32
C ALA A 250 -16.79 -0.43 1.43
N TRP A 251 -15.55 -0.93 1.39
CA TRP A 251 -15.01 -1.75 2.47
C TRP A 251 -14.65 -0.96 3.73
N LYS A 252 -14.39 0.35 3.63
CA LYS A 252 -13.89 1.16 4.75
C LYS A 252 -14.93 1.35 5.86
N PRO A 253 -16.20 1.70 5.58
CA PRO A 253 -17.24 1.76 6.58
C PRO A 253 -17.47 0.42 7.31
N LEU A 254 -17.38 -0.72 6.61
CA LEU A 254 -17.51 -2.05 7.22
C LEU A 254 -16.34 -2.39 8.17
N GLN A 255 -15.16 -1.79 7.97
CA GLN A 255 -13.97 -1.98 8.79
C GLN A 255 -13.84 -0.93 9.89
N SER A 256 -14.67 0.13 9.90
CA SER A 256 -14.68 1.18 10.91
C SER A 256 -15.20 0.67 12.26
N ARG A 257 -14.96 1.43 13.35
CA ARG A 257 -15.50 1.09 14.68
C ARG A 257 -17.03 1.03 14.69
N ASN A 258 -17.68 1.99 14.02
CA ASN A 258 -19.14 2.11 13.97
C ASN A 258 -19.77 1.23 12.90
N LYS A 259 -18.96 0.59 12.06
CA LYS A 259 -19.37 -0.39 11.05
C LYS A 259 -20.65 0.01 10.30
N ASP A 260 -20.57 1.06 9.49
CA ASP A 260 -21.73 1.60 8.76
C ASP A 260 -21.95 0.84 7.43
N TYR A 261 -22.84 -0.17 7.49
CA TYR A 261 -23.16 -0.95 6.29
C TYR A 261 -23.99 -0.16 5.26
N LYS A 262 -24.80 0.83 5.71
CA LYS A 262 -25.59 1.68 4.79
C LYS A 262 -24.67 2.52 3.91
N LYS A 263 -23.63 3.12 4.50
CA LYS A 263 -22.62 3.85 3.75
C LYS A 263 -21.83 2.95 2.80
N ALA A 264 -21.56 1.70 3.19
CA ALA A 264 -20.98 0.71 2.31
C ALA A 264 -21.86 0.40 1.09
N MET A 265 -23.19 0.27 1.30
CA MET A 265 -24.16 0.11 0.21
C MET A 265 -24.21 1.33 -0.72
N ASP A 266 -24.12 2.54 -0.17
CA ASP A 266 -24.10 3.76 -0.98
C ASP A 266 -22.87 3.79 -1.91
N PHE A 267 -21.70 3.49 -1.39
CA PHE A 267 -20.49 3.39 -2.22
C PHE A 267 -20.59 2.26 -3.25
N GLN A 268 -21.15 1.11 -2.87
CA GLN A 268 -21.37 0.01 -3.82
C GLN A 268 -22.31 0.42 -4.96
N ARG A 269 -23.41 1.11 -4.65
CA ARG A 269 -24.34 1.64 -5.66
C ARG A 269 -23.61 2.60 -6.62
N GLN A 270 -22.89 3.58 -6.09
CA GLN A 270 -22.10 4.52 -6.90
C GLN A 270 -21.08 3.80 -7.80
N ALA A 271 -20.42 2.76 -7.28
CA ALA A 271 -19.51 1.94 -8.09
C ALA A 271 -20.20 1.35 -9.32
N LEU A 272 -21.43 0.84 -9.15
CA LEU A 272 -22.21 0.25 -10.23
C LEU A 272 -22.83 1.30 -11.17
N GLU A 273 -23.11 2.50 -10.68
CA GLU A 273 -23.50 3.64 -11.52
C GLU A 273 -22.37 4.05 -12.47
N TYR A 274 -21.12 4.11 -11.97
CA TYR A 274 -19.95 4.40 -12.81
C TYR A 274 -19.60 3.27 -13.77
N CYS A 275 -19.74 2.01 -13.35
CA CYS A 275 -19.37 0.83 -14.15
C CYS A 275 -20.25 -0.37 -13.81
N PRO A 276 -21.42 -0.56 -14.50
CA PRO A 276 -22.34 -1.67 -14.23
C PRO A 276 -21.72 -3.07 -14.33
N GLN A 277 -20.70 -3.24 -15.21
CA GLN A 277 -19.98 -4.51 -15.37
C GLN A 277 -19.29 -5.00 -14.10
N LEU A 278 -18.96 -4.11 -13.16
CA LEU A 278 -18.41 -4.47 -11.86
C LEU A 278 -19.38 -5.28 -11.01
N GLY A 279 -20.69 -5.28 -11.31
CA GLY A 279 -21.70 -6.11 -10.65
C GLY A 279 -21.33 -7.60 -10.61
N PHE A 280 -20.67 -8.09 -11.64
CA PHE A 280 -20.24 -9.49 -11.78
C PHE A 280 -18.80 -9.71 -11.29
N SER A 281 -18.13 -8.70 -10.76
CA SER A 281 -16.77 -8.84 -10.25
C SER A 281 -16.74 -9.63 -8.94
N LYS A 282 -15.66 -10.40 -8.73
CA LYS A 282 -15.45 -11.15 -7.49
C LYS A 282 -15.45 -10.23 -6.26
N GLU A 283 -14.96 -9.00 -6.44
CA GLU A 283 -14.87 -8.02 -5.35
C GLU A 283 -16.26 -7.49 -4.98
N ASN A 284 -17.10 -7.17 -5.97
CA ASN A 284 -18.48 -6.75 -5.70
C ASN A 284 -19.31 -7.87 -5.07
N ILE A 285 -19.19 -9.13 -5.54
CA ILE A 285 -19.88 -10.28 -4.95
C ILE A 285 -19.48 -10.47 -3.48
N ARG A 286 -18.17 -10.37 -3.17
CA ARG A 286 -17.68 -10.46 -1.78
C ARG A 286 -18.23 -9.33 -0.92
N LEU A 287 -18.28 -8.12 -1.44
CA LEU A 287 -18.83 -6.96 -0.75
C LEU A 287 -20.31 -7.14 -0.47
N SER A 288 -21.11 -7.59 -1.46
CA SER A 288 -22.54 -7.88 -1.28
C SER A 288 -22.78 -8.93 -0.20
N LEU A 289 -21.99 -10.01 -0.18
CA LEU A 289 -22.08 -11.02 0.88
C LEU A 289 -21.71 -10.46 2.25
N ALA A 290 -20.73 -9.57 2.33
CA ALA A 290 -20.34 -8.93 3.58
C ALA A 290 -21.44 -7.98 4.08
N ILE A 291 -22.04 -7.19 3.22
CA ILE A 291 -23.16 -6.29 3.53
C ILE A 291 -24.35 -7.10 4.01
N ALA A 292 -24.76 -8.14 3.28
CA ALA A 292 -25.87 -9.02 3.67
C ALA A 292 -25.64 -9.70 5.04
N ALA A 293 -24.41 -10.16 5.28
CA ALA A 293 -24.05 -10.73 6.59
C ALA A 293 -24.17 -9.71 7.72
N PHE A 294 -23.87 -8.44 7.45
CA PHE A 294 -24.07 -7.35 8.39
C PHE A 294 -25.55 -7.08 8.67
N GLU A 295 -26.34 -7.01 7.61
CA GLU A 295 -27.78 -6.74 7.68
C GLU A 295 -28.54 -7.83 8.45
N TRP A 296 -28.18 -9.10 8.24
CA TRP A 296 -28.86 -10.24 8.86
C TRP A 296 -28.37 -10.56 10.27
N PHE A 297 -27.07 -10.42 10.54
CA PHE A 297 -26.46 -10.88 11.79
C PHE A 297 -25.93 -9.75 12.68
N GLY A 298 -26.03 -8.50 12.22
CA GLY A 298 -25.47 -7.34 12.92
C GLY A 298 -23.94 -7.35 12.98
N SER A 299 -23.38 -6.37 13.69
CA SER A 299 -21.92 -6.16 13.78
C SER A 299 -21.19 -7.34 14.44
N ASP A 300 -21.80 -7.95 15.46
CA ASP A 300 -21.19 -9.04 16.23
C ASP A 300 -21.24 -10.36 15.47
N GLY A 301 -22.35 -10.64 14.80
CA GLY A 301 -22.52 -11.80 13.94
C GLY A 301 -21.53 -11.77 12.77
N TYR A 302 -21.41 -10.64 12.09
CA TYR A 302 -20.42 -10.44 11.04
C TYR A 302 -18.97 -10.69 11.54
N SER A 303 -18.64 -10.15 12.72
CA SER A 303 -17.31 -10.33 13.31
C SER A 303 -17.02 -11.81 13.63
N ARG A 304 -18.02 -12.57 14.09
CA ARG A 304 -17.91 -14.03 14.30
C ARG A 304 -17.70 -14.78 12.98
N VAL A 305 -18.46 -14.46 11.95
CA VAL A 305 -18.31 -15.04 10.61
C VAL A 305 -16.91 -14.78 10.05
N LEU A 306 -16.40 -13.55 10.17
CA LEU A 306 -15.02 -13.23 9.73
C LEU A 306 -13.96 -14.04 10.49
N LYS A 307 -14.08 -14.15 11.81
CA LYS A 307 -13.15 -14.96 12.63
C LYS A 307 -13.13 -16.44 12.20
N LEU A 308 -14.31 -17.01 11.92
CA LEU A 308 -14.44 -18.37 11.42
C LEU A 308 -13.77 -18.53 10.03
N LEU A 309 -14.05 -17.61 9.10
CA LEU A 309 -13.45 -17.63 7.77
C LEU A 309 -11.92 -17.49 7.82
N TYR A 310 -11.39 -16.62 8.67
CA TYR A 310 -9.94 -16.48 8.88
C TYR A 310 -9.34 -17.74 9.49
N GLY A 311 -10.05 -18.38 10.43
CA GLY A 311 -9.64 -19.67 11.02
C GLY A 311 -9.55 -20.80 9.99
N LEU A 312 -10.57 -20.91 9.14
CA LEU A 312 -10.61 -21.91 8.05
C LEU A 312 -9.49 -21.65 7.02
N ARG A 313 -9.29 -20.41 6.56
CA ARG A 313 -8.22 -20.06 5.63
C ARG A 313 -6.82 -20.39 6.18
N ARG A 314 -6.57 -20.08 7.47
CA ARG A 314 -5.31 -20.43 8.14
C ARG A 314 -5.07 -21.93 8.17
N ARG A 315 -6.11 -22.75 8.39
CA ARG A 315 -6.00 -24.23 8.35
C ARG A 315 -5.65 -24.70 6.94
N ILE A 316 -6.35 -24.22 5.91
CA ILE A 316 -6.09 -24.59 4.52
C ILE A 316 -4.64 -24.24 4.11
N GLN A 317 -4.13 -23.08 4.49
CA GLN A 317 -2.74 -22.69 4.17
C GLN A 317 -1.69 -23.53 4.89
N ARG A 318 -1.99 -24.10 6.08
CA ARG A 318 -1.09 -25.02 6.78
C ARG A 318 -1.02 -26.41 6.12
N PHE A 319 -2.05 -26.81 5.40
CA PHE A 319 -2.08 -28.08 4.66
C PHE A 319 -1.48 -27.96 3.24
N ALA A 320 -1.27 -26.74 2.74
CA ALA A 320 -0.73 -26.47 1.41
C ALA A 320 0.77 -26.11 1.40
N ARG A 321 1.41 -26.16 2.56
CA ARG A 321 2.86 -26.08 2.77
C ARG A 321 3.38 -27.46 3.16
#